data_9ce8ed608b47bdc9876db6da36dc32ab
#
_entry.id   9ce8ed608b47bdc9876db6da36dc32ab
#
_cell.length_a   1.000
_cell.length_b   1.000
_cell.length_c   1.000
_cell.angle_alpha   90.00
_cell.angle_beta   90.00
_cell.angle_gamma   90.00
#
_symmetry.space_group_name_H-M   'P 1'
#
loop_
_entity.id
_entity.type
_entity.pdbx_description
1 polymer ?
#
loop_
_entity_poly.entity_id
_entity_poly.type
_entity_poly.pdbx_seq_one_letter_code
_entity_poly.pdbx_strand_id
1 'polypeptide(L)'
;MIQWENLPERIKNEKTYPYYELLQQKKIQILWKRVLDFFCAVVLTVLLSPVMLLIAAAIKLDTKGPIFYRQTRVTKYGMPYRIFKFRTMITGADKKGPLVTSSQDDRVTKVGKLLRKIRLDELPQLLNVLKGEMSFVGTRPEVEKYFDQYSEEMMATLFLPAGITSYASIMYKDEDERIGAYQKQTGKSVDEIYREYILPEKMKYNLKYLKEFSIWRDMKLMLMTVAAVLK
;
A
#
# COMPACT_ATOMS: atom_id res chain seq x y z
N MET A 1 -5.39 19.97 3.39
CA MET A 1 -6.59 19.11 3.39
C MET A 1 -7.75 19.93 2.84
N ILE A 2 -8.73 19.33 2.17
CA ILE A 2 -9.97 20.00 1.74
C ILE A 2 -10.87 20.26 2.95
N GLN A 3 -11.83 21.17 2.81
CA GLN A 3 -12.81 21.47 3.87
C GLN A 3 -13.72 20.28 4.11
N TRP A 4 -14.25 20.15 5.34
CA TRP A 4 -15.09 19.03 5.73
C TRP A 4 -16.33 18.88 4.83
N GLU A 5 -16.95 19.99 4.50
CA GLU A 5 -18.16 20.06 3.68
C GLU A 5 -17.95 19.53 2.26
N ASN A 6 -16.71 19.64 1.76
CA ASN A 6 -16.31 19.22 0.41
C ASN A 6 -15.79 17.78 0.35
N LEU A 7 -15.77 17.06 1.48
CA LEU A 7 -15.41 15.65 1.50
C LEU A 7 -16.50 14.78 0.84
N PRO A 8 -16.10 13.65 0.20
CA PRO A 8 -17.08 12.68 -0.28
C PRO A 8 -17.97 12.18 0.86
N GLU A 9 -19.28 12.06 0.63
CA GLU A 9 -20.27 11.65 1.64
C GLU A 9 -19.90 10.34 2.34
N ARG A 10 -19.33 9.38 1.61
CA ARG A 10 -18.91 8.09 2.18
C ARG A 10 -17.84 8.22 3.27
N ILE A 11 -17.03 9.29 3.23
CA ILE A 11 -15.95 9.52 4.21
C ILE A 11 -16.46 10.41 5.37
N LYS A 12 -17.49 11.19 5.14
CA LYS A 12 -18.02 12.20 6.02
C LYS A 12 -19.01 11.58 7.01
N ASN A 13 -18.54 11.20 8.20
CA ASN A 13 -19.37 10.64 9.27
C ASN A 13 -18.81 11.00 10.65
N GLU A 14 -19.58 10.77 11.72
CA GLU A 14 -19.22 11.12 13.09
C GLU A 14 -17.93 10.43 13.57
N LYS A 15 -17.65 9.19 13.13
CA LYS A 15 -16.46 8.44 13.56
C LYS A 15 -15.17 8.94 12.87
N THR A 16 -15.27 9.55 11.69
CA THR A 16 -14.12 10.11 10.98
C THR A 16 -13.81 11.55 11.39
N TYR A 17 -14.80 12.30 11.90
CA TYR A 17 -14.64 13.71 12.26
C TYR A 17 -13.49 13.99 13.24
N PRO A 18 -13.27 13.22 14.32
CA PRO A 18 -12.15 13.45 15.24
C PRO A 18 -10.78 13.32 14.58
N TYR A 19 -10.63 12.40 13.61
CA TYR A 19 -9.40 12.25 12.83
C TYR A 19 -9.18 13.42 11.87
N TYR A 20 -10.27 13.93 11.29
CA TYR A 20 -10.21 15.10 10.43
C TYR A 20 -9.72 16.33 11.20
N GLU A 21 -10.31 16.63 12.37
CA GLU A 21 -9.89 17.75 13.22
C GLU A 21 -8.41 17.65 13.62
N LEU A 22 -7.98 16.46 14.08
CA LEU A 22 -6.59 16.22 14.45
C LEU A 22 -5.64 16.47 13.29
N LEU A 23 -5.97 16.01 12.10
CA LEU A 23 -5.14 16.20 10.91
C LEU A 23 -5.19 17.65 10.39
N GLN A 24 -6.31 18.37 10.55
CA GLN A 24 -6.40 19.79 10.25
C GLN A 24 -5.44 20.63 11.08
N GLN A 25 -5.28 20.32 12.36
CA GLN A 25 -4.29 20.97 13.22
C GLN A 25 -2.85 20.75 12.72
N LYS A 26 -2.61 19.65 11.99
CA LYS A 26 -1.31 19.26 11.43
C LYS A 26 -1.15 19.57 9.93
N LYS A 27 -2.00 20.43 9.35
CA LYS A 27 -2.02 20.73 7.90
C LYS A 27 -0.66 21.18 7.34
N ILE A 28 0.13 21.93 8.12
CA ILE A 28 1.48 22.38 7.74
C ILE A 28 2.43 21.17 7.66
N GLN A 29 2.37 20.23 8.61
CA GLN A 29 3.18 19.01 8.55
C GLN A 29 2.78 18.14 7.35
N ILE A 30 1.48 18.05 7.04
CA ILE A 30 0.99 17.32 5.86
C ILE A 30 1.52 17.95 4.57
N LEU A 31 1.58 19.28 4.49
CA LEU A 31 2.18 19.98 3.35
C LEU A 31 3.67 19.67 3.22
N TRP A 32 4.44 19.81 4.31
CA TRP A 32 5.86 19.49 4.32
C TRP A 32 6.13 18.01 4.00
N LYS A 33 5.31 17.10 4.53
CA LYS A 33 5.36 15.70 4.14
C LYS A 33 5.27 15.55 2.62
N ARG A 34 4.32 16.21 1.97
CA ARG A 34 4.15 16.14 0.51
C ARG A 34 5.36 16.67 -0.25
N VAL A 35 5.96 17.77 0.23
CA VAL A 35 7.18 18.35 -0.35
C VAL A 35 8.34 17.34 -0.23
N LEU A 36 8.54 16.78 0.97
CA LEU A 36 9.58 15.78 1.22
C LEU A 36 9.36 14.51 0.37
N ASP A 37 8.13 13.99 0.32
CA ASP A 37 7.78 12.85 -0.52
C ASP A 37 8.18 13.10 -1.98
N PHE A 38 7.84 14.27 -2.52
CA PHE A 38 8.16 14.60 -3.91
C PHE A 38 9.67 14.63 -4.15
N PHE A 39 10.43 15.38 -3.33
CA PHE A 39 11.89 15.48 -3.49
C PHE A 39 12.58 14.14 -3.32
N CYS A 40 12.24 13.37 -2.29
CA CYS A 40 12.79 12.04 -2.10
C CYS A 40 12.45 11.11 -3.27
N ALA A 41 11.22 11.18 -3.80
CA ALA A 41 10.83 10.37 -4.95
C ALA A 41 11.59 10.75 -6.22
N VAL A 42 11.86 12.05 -6.47
CA VAL A 42 12.72 12.49 -7.59
C VAL A 42 14.13 11.90 -7.44
N VAL A 43 14.77 12.13 -6.30
CA VAL A 43 16.13 11.65 -6.05
C VAL A 43 16.22 10.13 -6.18
N LEU A 44 15.32 9.40 -5.54
CA LEU A 44 15.32 7.93 -5.60
C LEU A 44 15.00 7.40 -7.01
N THR A 45 14.10 8.05 -7.75
CA THR A 45 13.80 7.64 -9.13
C THR A 45 15.03 7.79 -10.03
N VAL A 46 15.77 8.90 -9.91
CA VAL A 46 17.00 9.11 -10.68
C VAL A 46 18.09 8.11 -10.25
N LEU A 47 18.33 8.00 -8.93
CA LEU A 47 19.37 7.12 -8.40
C LEU A 47 19.12 5.63 -8.71
N LEU A 48 17.88 5.18 -8.63
CA LEU A 48 17.51 3.79 -8.85
C LEU A 48 17.13 3.48 -10.29
N SER A 49 17.13 4.47 -11.19
CA SER A 49 16.79 4.25 -12.62
C SER A 49 17.65 3.18 -13.30
N PRO A 50 18.99 3.08 -13.07
CA PRO A 50 19.78 2.00 -13.67
C PRO A 50 19.31 0.62 -13.17
N VAL A 51 19.04 0.48 -11.88
CA VAL A 51 18.53 -0.76 -11.30
C VAL A 51 17.15 -1.10 -11.86
N MET A 52 16.28 -0.12 -11.99
CA MET A 52 14.94 -0.31 -12.56
C MET A 52 15.01 -0.76 -14.03
N LEU A 53 15.96 -0.25 -14.81
CA LEU A 53 16.19 -0.69 -16.19
C LEU A 53 16.68 -2.13 -16.27
N LEU A 54 17.61 -2.53 -15.39
CA LEU A 54 18.08 -3.92 -15.29
C LEU A 54 16.94 -4.88 -14.91
N ILE A 55 16.11 -4.51 -13.94
CA ILE A 55 14.91 -5.29 -13.56
C ILE A 55 13.95 -5.39 -14.76
N ALA A 56 13.71 -4.31 -15.47
CA ALA A 56 12.84 -4.29 -16.65
C ALA A 56 13.34 -5.25 -17.74
N ALA A 57 14.64 -5.27 -17.99
CA ALA A 57 15.26 -6.21 -18.93
C ALA A 57 15.11 -7.65 -18.45
N ALA A 58 15.39 -7.94 -17.17
CA ALA A 58 15.23 -9.27 -16.58
C ALA A 58 13.79 -9.80 -16.70
N ILE A 59 12.78 -8.95 -16.44
CA ILE A 59 11.36 -9.31 -16.61
C ILE A 59 11.02 -9.66 -18.07
N LYS A 60 11.57 -8.92 -19.03
CA LYS A 60 11.34 -9.16 -20.45
C LYS A 60 11.99 -10.46 -20.94
N LEU A 61 13.16 -10.81 -20.38
CA LEU A 61 13.86 -12.07 -20.69
C LEU A 61 13.18 -13.28 -20.05
N ASP A 62 12.61 -13.11 -18.82
CA ASP A 62 11.96 -14.19 -18.10
C ASP A 62 10.61 -14.58 -18.71
N THR A 63 9.77 -13.61 -19.08
CA THR A 63 8.43 -13.88 -19.62
C THR A 63 7.95 -12.81 -20.61
N LYS A 64 7.16 -13.25 -21.62
CA LYS A 64 6.51 -12.34 -22.59
C LYS A 64 5.43 -11.48 -21.91
N GLY A 65 5.34 -10.18 -22.28
CA GLY A 65 4.30 -9.25 -21.81
C GLY A 65 4.84 -7.90 -21.32
N PRO A 66 4.03 -7.07 -20.66
CA PRO A 66 4.41 -5.73 -20.18
C PRO A 66 5.42 -5.82 -19.02
N ILE A 67 6.27 -4.79 -18.86
CA ILE A 67 7.20 -4.66 -17.73
C ILE A 67 6.45 -4.35 -16.44
N PHE A 68 5.50 -3.44 -16.54
CA PHE A 68 4.70 -2.99 -15.39
C PHE A 68 3.37 -3.72 -15.29
N TYR A 69 3.02 -4.09 -14.09
CA TYR A 69 1.68 -4.45 -13.67
C TYR A 69 0.95 -3.21 -13.14
N ARG A 70 -0.30 -3.05 -13.54
CA ARG A 70 -1.14 -1.90 -13.18
C ARG A 70 -2.50 -2.40 -12.66
N GLN A 71 -2.80 -2.11 -11.41
CA GLN A 71 -4.07 -2.47 -10.77
C GLN A 71 -4.72 -1.22 -10.17
N THR A 72 -6.03 -1.11 -10.26
CA THR A 72 -6.78 -0.04 -9.60
C THR A 72 -6.77 -0.26 -8.10
N ARG A 73 -6.44 0.79 -7.38
CA ARG A 73 -6.41 0.88 -5.92
C ARG A 73 -7.06 2.18 -5.48
N VAL A 74 -7.37 2.28 -4.20
CA VAL A 74 -7.98 3.48 -3.61
C VAL A 74 -6.92 4.26 -2.82
N THR A 75 -6.93 5.58 -2.94
CA THR A 75 -6.05 6.50 -2.23
C THR A 75 -6.86 7.58 -1.50
N LYS A 76 -6.22 8.69 -1.21
CA LYS A 76 -6.79 9.85 -0.51
C LYS A 76 -8.18 10.21 -1.01
N TYR A 77 -9.09 10.44 -0.10
CA TYR A 77 -10.50 10.80 -0.35
C TYR A 77 -11.29 9.78 -1.16
N GLY A 78 -10.86 8.49 -1.14
CA GLY A 78 -11.55 7.44 -1.89
C GLY A 78 -11.29 7.47 -3.40
N MET A 79 -10.31 8.28 -3.85
CA MET A 79 -10.00 8.40 -5.28
C MET A 79 -9.34 7.13 -5.82
N PRO A 80 -9.85 6.56 -6.93
CA PRO A 80 -9.20 5.44 -7.58
C PRO A 80 -7.93 5.93 -8.31
N TYR A 81 -6.89 5.11 -8.27
CA TYR A 81 -5.66 5.32 -9.04
C TYR A 81 -5.08 3.99 -9.48
N ARG A 82 -4.16 4.00 -10.45
CA ARG A 82 -3.51 2.79 -10.94
C ARG A 82 -2.09 2.69 -10.36
N ILE A 83 -1.90 1.74 -9.42
CA ILE A 83 -0.60 1.47 -8.81
C ILE A 83 0.40 0.97 -9.86
N PHE A 84 1.65 1.44 -9.81
CA PHE A 84 2.75 0.92 -10.61
C PHE A 84 3.51 -0.15 -9.82
N LYS A 85 3.65 -1.35 -10.40
CA LYS A 85 4.55 -2.38 -9.90
C LYS A 85 5.31 -3.03 -11.06
N PHE A 86 6.47 -3.58 -10.80
CA PHE A 86 7.05 -4.52 -11.74
C PHE A 86 6.19 -5.79 -11.81
N ARG A 87 6.05 -6.34 -13.02
CA ARG A 87 5.32 -7.59 -13.20
C ARG A 87 6.11 -8.75 -12.61
N THR A 88 5.51 -9.44 -11.66
CA THR A 88 6.06 -10.61 -10.97
C THR A 88 5.29 -11.90 -11.26
N MET A 89 4.23 -11.81 -12.04
CA MET A 89 3.37 -12.93 -12.41
C MET A 89 3.23 -13.03 -13.93
N ILE A 90 2.81 -14.20 -14.40
CA ILE A 90 2.45 -14.40 -15.81
C ILE A 90 1.31 -13.46 -16.22
N THR A 91 1.24 -13.10 -17.49
CA THR A 91 0.21 -12.19 -18.01
C THR A 91 -1.19 -12.78 -17.80
N GLY A 92 -2.12 -11.99 -17.25
CA GLY A 92 -3.49 -12.42 -16.95
C GLY A 92 -3.65 -13.26 -15.68
N ALA A 93 -2.64 -13.31 -14.81
CA ALA A 93 -2.68 -14.03 -13.54
C ALA A 93 -3.79 -13.54 -12.59
N ASP A 94 -4.13 -12.26 -12.65
CA ASP A 94 -5.19 -11.62 -11.87
C ASP A 94 -6.60 -12.15 -12.19
N LYS A 95 -6.78 -12.75 -13.39
CA LYS A 95 -8.02 -13.38 -13.81
C LYS A 95 -8.12 -14.87 -13.45
N LYS A 96 -7.02 -15.47 -12.98
CA LYS A 96 -6.90 -16.93 -12.81
C LYS A 96 -6.78 -17.38 -11.35
N GLY A 97 -7.11 -16.55 -10.36
CA GLY A 97 -7.00 -16.93 -8.96
C GLY A 97 -7.27 -15.79 -7.98
N PRO A 98 -7.05 -16.03 -6.68
CA PRO A 98 -7.34 -15.06 -5.64
C PRO A 98 -6.50 -13.77 -5.80
N LEU A 99 -7.03 -12.64 -5.32
CA LEU A 99 -6.33 -11.35 -5.33
C LEU A 99 -5.18 -11.29 -4.32
N VAL A 100 -5.29 -12.06 -3.24
CA VAL A 100 -4.20 -12.26 -2.26
C VAL A 100 -3.36 -13.44 -2.72
N THR A 101 -2.06 -13.23 -2.81
CA THR A 101 -1.10 -14.24 -3.30
C THR A 101 -0.53 -15.03 -2.14
N SER A 102 -0.52 -16.35 -2.22
CA SER A 102 0.18 -17.22 -1.28
C SER A 102 1.65 -17.41 -1.65
N SER A 103 2.48 -17.90 -0.71
CA SER A 103 3.91 -18.14 -0.91
C SER A 103 4.24 -19.17 -2.01
N GLN A 104 3.31 -20.08 -2.32
CA GLN A 104 3.46 -21.16 -3.31
C GLN A 104 2.63 -20.94 -4.58
N ASP A 105 2.40 -19.70 -4.97
CA ASP A 105 1.58 -19.37 -6.12
C ASP A 105 2.34 -19.61 -7.44
N ASP A 106 1.92 -20.61 -8.22
CA ASP A 106 2.55 -21.01 -9.49
C ASP A 106 2.47 -19.95 -10.58
N ARG A 107 1.64 -18.93 -10.40
CA ARG A 107 1.54 -17.78 -11.31
C ARG A 107 2.76 -16.85 -11.22
N VAL A 108 3.58 -16.98 -10.16
CA VAL A 108 4.74 -16.11 -9.91
C VAL A 108 5.92 -16.58 -10.75
N THR A 109 6.51 -15.68 -11.55
CA THR A 109 7.65 -15.98 -12.42
C THR A 109 8.95 -16.16 -11.62
N LYS A 110 10.01 -16.70 -12.25
CA LYS A 110 11.31 -16.90 -11.56
C LYS A 110 11.89 -15.57 -11.07
N VAL A 111 11.98 -14.58 -11.93
CA VAL A 111 12.41 -13.21 -11.57
C VAL A 111 11.44 -12.60 -10.57
N GLY A 112 10.13 -12.85 -10.73
CA GLY A 112 9.10 -12.36 -9.83
C GLY A 112 9.26 -12.85 -8.39
N LYS A 113 9.67 -14.11 -8.16
CA LYS A 113 9.96 -14.64 -6.81
C LYS A 113 11.07 -13.85 -6.11
N LEU A 114 12.16 -13.55 -6.83
CA LEU A 114 13.27 -12.76 -6.30
C LEU A 114 12.81 -11.33 -5.98
N LEU A 115 12.14 -10.66 -6.92
CA LEU A 115 11.68 -9.28 -6.73
C LEU A 115 10.76 -9.12 -5.53
N ARG A 116 9.82 -10.06 -5.33
CA ARG A 116 8.91 -10.05 -4.18
C ARG A 116 9.61 -10.27 -2.86
N LYS A 117 10.59 -11.19 -2.83
CA LYS A 117 11.37 -11.49 -1.61
C LYS A 117 12.05 -10.25 -1.05
N ILE A 118 12.59 -9.39 -1.92
CA ILE A 118 13.33 -8.17 -1.54
C ILE A 118 12.54 -6.88 -1.81
N ARG A 119 11.23 -6.98 -2.09
CA ARG A 119 10.31 -5.87 -2.31
C ARG A 119 10.68 -4.92 -3.45
N LEU A 120 11.56 -5.31 -4.37
CA LEU A 120 11.93 -4.48 -5.51
C LEU A 120 10.83 -4.36 -6.57
N ASP A 121 9.83 -5.23 -6.53
CA ASP A 121 8.64 -5.11 -7.39
C ASP A 121 7.83 -3.83 -7.12
N GLU A 122 7.98 -3.23 -5.96
CA GLU A 122 7.28 -2.02 -5.56
C GLU A 122 8.01 -0.70 -5.92
N LEU A 123 9.28 -0.75 -6.40
CA LEU A 123 10.04 0.44 -6.78
C LEU A 123 9.31 1.38 -7.76
N PRO A 124 8.56 0.89 -8.77
CA PRO A 124 7.84 1.78 -9.68
C PRO A 124 6.74 2.63 -9.00
N GLN A 125 6.36 2.34 -7.74
CA GLN A 125 5.43 3.18 -6.98
C GLN A 125 5.99 4.58 -6.71
N LEU A 126 7.31 4.79 -6.83
CA LEU A 126 7.91 6.13 -6.84
C LEU A 126 7.21 7.05 -7.85
N LEU A 127 6.80 6.53 -9.01
CA LEU A 127 6.04 7.28 -10.01
C LEU A 127 4.64 7.68 -9.49
N ASN A 128 4.00 6.85 -8.65
CA ASN A 128 2.74 7.23 -8.00
C ASN A 128 2.96 8.33 -6.94
N VAL A 129 4.09 8.29 -6.23
CA VAL A 129 4.46 9.36 -5.27
C VAL A 129 4.69 10.67 -6.00
N LEU A 130 5.42 10.68 -7.12
CA LEU A 130 5.64 11.87 -7.94
C LEU A 130 4.31 12.48 -8.41
N LYS A 131 3.36 11.65 -8.85
CA LYS A 131 2.03 12.08 -9.26
C LYS A 131 1.13 12.57 -8.12
N GLY A 132 1.47 12.31 -6.85
CA GLY A 132 0.66 12.64 -5.69
C GLY A 132 -0.43 11.63 -5.36
N GLU A 133 -0.45 10.51 -6.06
CA GLU A 133 -1.37 9.41 -5.83
C GLU A 133 -0.99 8.61 -4.58
N MET A 134 0.31 8.60 -4.22
CA MET A 134 0.88 7.93 -3.05
C MET A 134 1.84 8.83 -2.28
N SER A 135 2.24 8.33 -1.12
CA SER A 135 3.28 8.84 -0.21
C SER A 135 4.25 7.71 0.14
N PHE A 136 5.43 8.00 0.68
CA PHE A 136 6.29 6.93 1.22
C PHE A 136 5.60 6.21 2.39
N VAL A 137 5.00 6.96 3.31
CA VAL A 137 4.33 6.41 4.48
C VAL A 137 2.85 6.79 4.47
N GLY A 138 1.97 5.82 4.61
CA GLY A 138 0.53 6.00 4.65
C GLY A 138 -0.17 4.64 4.81
N THR A 139 -1.49 4.63 4.74
CA THR A 139 -2.24 3.37 4.72
C THR A 139 -1.93 2.61 3.42
N ARG A 140 -1.62 1.30 3.52
CA ARG A 140 -1.42 0.47 2.33
C ARG A 140 -2.70 0.46 1.49
N PRO A 141 -2.62 0.75 0.17
CA PRO A 141 -3.81 0.88 -0.65
C PRO A 141 -4.51 -0.47 -0.89
N GLU A 142 -5.79 -0.53 -0.62
CA GLU A 142 -6.61 -1.71 -0.89
C GLU A 142 -7.20 -1.70 -2.30
N VAL A 143 -7.59 -2.87 -2.79
CA VAL A 143 -8.43 -3.01 -3.99
C VAL A 143 -9.86 -2.58 -3.67
N GLU A 144 -10.62 -2.14 -4.67
CA GLU A 144 -12.00 -1.69 -4.51
C GLU A 144 -12.87 -2.69 -3.73
N LYS A 145 -12.71 -3.97 -4.01
CA LYS A 145 -13.43 -5.06 -3.33
C LYS A 145 -13.29 -5.03 -1.80
N TYR A 146 -12.10 -4.72 -1.28
CA TYR A 146 -11.86 -4.64 0.17
C TYR A 146 -12.17 -3.24 0.71
N PHE A 147 -11.97 -2.20 -0.09
CA PHE A 147 -12.41 -0.86 0.25
C PHE A 147 -13.92 -0.78 0.51
N ASP A 148 -14.72 -1.54 -0.25
CA ASP A 148 -16.17 -1.60 -0.05
C ASP A 148 -16.60 -2.23 1.28
N GLN A 149 -15.68 -2.90 1.97
CA GLN A 149 -15.89 -3.47 3.29
C GLN A 149 -15.42 -2.55 4.45
N TYR A 150 -14.93 -1.35 4.15
CA TYR A 150 -14.49 -0.44 5.20
C TYR A 150 -15.65 -0.02 6.09
N SER A 151 -15.45 -0.12 7.40
CA SER A 151 -16.35 0.50 8.37
C SER A 151 -16.25 2.02 8.31
N GLU A 152 -17.22 2.71 8.90
CA GLU A 152 -17.24 4.17 8.97
C GLU A 152 -15.93 4.75 9.51
N GLU A 153 -15.37 4.18 10.60
CA GLU A 153 -14.12 4.64 11.20
C GLU A 153 -12.91 4.38 10.28
N MET A 154 -12.87 3.23 9.58
CA MET A 154 -11.80 2.89 8.65
C MET A 154 -11.67 3.92 7.51
N MET A 155 -12.77 4.60 7.14
CA MET A 155 -12.76 5.66 6.13
C MET A 155 -11.83 6.82 6.51
N ALA A 156 -11.53 7.04 7.79
CA ALA A 156 -10.57 8.07 8.22
C ALA A 156 -9.18 7.84 7.63
N THR A 157 -8.79 6.58 7.34
CA THR A 157 -7.49 6.27 6.73
C THR A 157 -7.29 6.90 5.35
N LEU A 158 -8.36 7.36 4.72
CA LEU A 158 -8.36 8.04 3.43
C LEU A 158 -8.14 9.57 3.52
N PHE A 159 -7.92 10.13 4.70
CA PHE A 159 -7.55 11.55 4.82
C PHE A 159 -6.12 11.84 4.37
N LEU A 160 -5.25 10.83 4.35
CA LEU A 160 -3.89 10.91 3.82
C LEU A 160 -3.73 10.04 2.56
N PRO A 161 -2.74 10.32 1.69
CA PRO A 161 -2.46 9.46 0.55
C PRO A 161 -2.06 8.05 0.99
N ALA A 162 -2.34 7.07 0.14
CA ALA A 162 -1.86 5.70 0.31
C ALA A 162 -0.33 5.66 0.41
N GLY A 163 0.22 4.75 1.21
CA GLY A 163 1.67 4.61 1.43
C GLY A 163 2.30 3.46 0.65
N ILE A 164 3.58 3.62 0.25
CA ILE A 164 4.42 2.50 -0.18
C ILE A 164 4.63 1.58 1.02
N THR A 165 4.95 2.16 2.17
CA THR A 165 4.97 1.47 3.46
C THR A 165 3.88 1.98 4.39
N SER A 166 3.52 1.17 5.38
CA SER A 166 2.54 1.52 6.40
C SER A 166 2.94 0.99 7.77
N TYR A 167 2.42 1.62 8.83
CA TYR A 167 2.61 1.07 10.16
C TYR A 167 2.03 -0.34 10.26
N ALA A 168 0.89 -0.59 9.63
CA ALA A 168 0.30 -1.93 9.53
C ALA A 168 1.23 -2.93 8.85
N SER A 169 1.87 -2.58 7.72
CA SER A 169 2.77 -3.49 6.99
C SER A 169 4.01 -3.89 7.80
N ILE A 170 4.48 -3.00 8.68
CA ILE A 170 5.64 -3.30 9.55
C ILE A 170 5.24 -4.20 10.72
N MET A 171 4.09 -3.91 11.35
CA MET A 171 3.61 -4.63 12.53
C MET A 171 2.94 -5.97 12.20
N TYR A 172 2.52 -6.14 10.94
CA TYR A 172 1.77 -7.30 10.44
C TYR A 172 2.54 -8.01 9.30
N LYS A 173 3.86 -8.18 9.47
CA LYS A 173 4.74 -8.77 8.45
C LYS A 173 4.48 -10.25 8.17
N ASP A 174 3.90 -10.95 9.13
CA ASP A 174 3.55 -12.37 9.16
C ASP A 174 2.11 -12.64 8.67
N GLU A 175 1.59 -11.77 7.79
CA GLU A 175 0.22 -11.84 7.26
C GLU A 175 -0.09 -13.21 6.63
N ASP A 176 0.82 -13.74 5.80
CA ASP A 176 0.63 -15.03 5.12
C ASP A 176 0.54 -16.21 6.11
N GLU A 177 1.35 -16.19 7.17
CA GLU A 177 1.32 -17.21 8.23
C GLU A 177 0.01 -17.15 9.01
N ARG A 178 -0.47 -15.95 9.33
CA ARG A 178 -1.75 -15.75 10.01
C ARG A 178 -2.93 -16.21 9.15
N ILE A 179 -2.93 -15.86 7.86
CA ILE A 179 -3.95 -16.36 6.93
C ILE A 179 -3.96 -17.89 6.92
N GLY A 180 -2.79 -18.52 6.81
CA GLY A 180 -2.66 -19.97 6.83
C GLY A 180 -3.14 -20.61 8.15
N ALA A 181 -2.87 -19.98 9.30
CA ALA A 181 -3.36 -20.44 10.59
C ALA A 181 -4.90 -20.34 10.68
N TYR A 182 -5.49 -19.22 10.27
CA TYR A 182 -6.95 -19.06 10.22
C TYR A 182 -7.62 -20.03 9.25
N GLN A 183 -7.00 -20.33 8.09
CA GLN A 183 -7.54 -21.33 7.15
C GLN A 183 -7.64 -22.71 7.79
N LYS A 184 -6.58 -23.14 8.50
CA LYS A 184 -6.58 -24.42 9.21
C LYS A 184 -7.62 -24.47 10.31
N GLN A 185 -7.85 -23.37 11.01
CA GLN A 185 -8.76 -23.29 12.15
C GLN A 185 -10.24 -23.18 11.74
N THR A 186 -10.54 -22.45 10.66
CA THR A 186 -11.92 -22.06 10.30
C THR A 186 -12.43 -22.74 9.05
N GLY A 187 -11.55 -23.27 8.18
CA GLY A 187 -11.92 -23.80 6.87
C GLY A 187 -12.37 -22.73 5.84
N LYS A 188 -12.32 -21.44 6.22
CA LYS A 188 -12.75 -20.33 5.35
C LYS A 188 -11.76 -20.08 4.21
N SER A 189 -12.26 -19.47 3.14
CA SER A 189 -11.42 -19.01 2.03
C SER A 189 -10.48 -17.88 2.46
N VAL A 190 -9.35 -17.71 1.74
CA VAL A 190 -8.40 -16.60 1.97
C VAL A 190 -9.09 -15.24 1.97
N ASP A 191 -10.05 -15.06 1.08
CA ASP A 191 -10.78 -13.81 0.92
C ASP A 191 -11.70 -13.49 2.12
N GLU A 192 -12.39 -14.48 2.66
CA GLU A 192 -13.20 -14.34 3.87
C GLU A 192 -12.34 -14.06 5.10
N ILE A 193 -11.22 -14.80 5.24
CA ILE A 193 -10.25 -14.58 6.32
C ILE A 193 -9.69 -13.16 6.26
N TYR A 194 -9.30 -12.71 5.05
CA TYR A 194 -8.78 -11.36 4.89
C TYR A 194 -9.78 -10.31 5.35
N ARG A 195 -11.04 -10.41 4.93
CA ARG A 195 -12.10 -9.46 5.29
C ARG A 195 -12.46 -9.47 6.77
N GLU A 196 -12.59 -10.67 7.36
CA GLU A 196 -13.12 -10.81 8.72
C GLU A 196 -12.05 -10.63 9.81
N TYR A 197 -10.80 -11.03 9.54
CA TYR A 197 -9.76 -11.06 10.57
C TYR A 197 -8.60 -10.13 10.25
N ILE A 198 -8.07 -10.15 9.01
CA ILE A 198 -6.84 -9.46 8.67
C ILE A 198 -7.06 -7.95 8.48
N LEU A 199 -8.03 -7.58 7.65
CA LEU A 199 -8.32 -6.17 7.34
C LEU A 199 -8.67 -5.34 8.59
N PRO A 200 -9.56 -5.79 9.50
CA PRO A 200 -9.87 -5.03 10.71
C PRO A 200 -8.65 -4.84 11.63
N GLU A 201 -7.81 -5.86 11.77
CA GLU A 201 -6.57 -5.77 12.57
C GLU A 201 -5.57 -4.77 11.97
N LYS A 202 -5.31 -4.85 10.68
CA LYS A 202 -4.44 -3.90 9.97
C LYS A 202 -4.95 -2.47 10.09
N MET A 203 -6.27 -2.27 10.05
CA MET A 203 -6.88 -0.95 10.16
C MET A 203 -6.71 -0.33 11.55
N LYS A 204 -6.65 -1.12 12.64
CA LYS A 204 -6.29 -0.60 13.97
C LYS A 204 -4.92 0.09 13.95
N TYR A 205 -3.91 -0.50 13.29
CA TYR A 205 -2.59 0.12 13.16
C TYR A 205 -2.63 1.37 12.28
N ASN A 206 -3.40 1.36 11.19
CA ASN A 206 -3.53 2.51 10.30
C ASN A 206 -4.26 3.68 11.00
N LEU A 207 -5.30 3.42 11.77
CA LEU A 207 -5.99 4.44 12.57
C LEU A 207 -5.08 4.98 13.68
N LYS A 208 -4.31 4.11 14.35
CA LYS A 208 -3.29 4.54 15.30
C LYS A 208 -2.25 5.44 14.66
N TYR A 209 -1.78 5.12 13.45
CA TYR A 209 -0.87 5.98 12.70
C TYR A 209 -1.45 7.38 12.47
N LEU A 210 -2.73 7.52 12.12
CA LEU A 210 -3.37 8.83 11.95
C LEU A 210 -3.38 9.64 13.25
N LYS A 211 -3.73 9.01 14.38
CA LYS A 211 -3.73 9.67 15.70
C LYS A 211 -2.34 10.20 16.08
N GLU A 212 -1.32 9.43 15.77
CA GLU A 212 0.08 9.71 16.12
C GLU A 212 0.86 10.35 14.96
N PHE A 213 0.18 10.79 13.89
CA PHE A 213 0.82 11.34 12.70
C PHE A 213 1.80 12.46 13.04
N SER A 214 3.03 12.34 12.54
CA SER A 214 4.05 13.38 12.48
C SER A 214 5.11 13.03 11.44
N ILE A 215 5.84 14.02 10.92
CA ILE A 215 6.95 13.80 9.97
C ILE A 215 8.04 12.92 10.60
N TRP A 216 8.33 13.10 11.89
CA TRP A 216 9.31 12.27 12.60
C TRP A 216 8.91 10.80 12.67
N ARG A 217 7.60 10.55 12.86
CA ARG A 217 7.07 9.19 12.82
C ARG A 217 7.20 8.57 11.43
N ASP A 218 6.96 9.34 10.38
CA ASP A 218 7.15 8.88 9.00
C ASP A 218 8.61 8.49 8.75
N MET A 219 9.56 9.33 9.17
CA MET A 219 10.99 9.02 9.05
C MET A 219 11.36 7.74 9.80
N LYS A 220 10.85 7.58 11.03
CA LYS A 220 11.05 6.34 11.81
C LYS A 220 10.49 5.11 11.09
N LEU A 221 9.28 5.20 10.54
CA LEU A 221 8.64 4.10 9.82
C LEU A 221 9.40 3.75 8.53
N MET A 222 9.93 4.72 7.80
CA MET A 222 10.80 4.48 6.64
C MET A 222 12.06 3.71 7.03
N LEU A 223 12.75 4.13 8.10
CA LEU A 223 13.94 3.43 8.61
C LEU A 223 13.61 1.99 9.07
N MET A 224 12.49 1.81 9.79
CA MET A 224 12.02 0.48 10.19
C MET A 224 11.70 -0.41 8.99
N THR A 225 11.16 0.16 7.91
CA THR A 225 10.88 -0.59 6.67
C THR A 225 12.16 -1.08 6.03
N VAL A 226 13.16 -0.20 5.89
CA VAL A 226 14.49 -0.59 5.35
C VAL A 226 15.10 -1.70 6.21
N ALA A 227 15.10 -1.56 7.53
CA ALA A 227 15.61 -2.57 8.44
C ALA A 227 14.84 -3.90 8.35
N ALA A 228 13.53 -3.88 8.07
CA ALA A 228 12.70 -5.08 7.92
C ALA A 228 12.93 -5.80 6.59
N VAL A 229 13.32 -5.08 5.54
CA VAL A 229 13.64 -5.67 4.22
C VAL A 229 15.04 -6.27 4.19
N LEU A 230 15.99 -5.72 4.98
CA LEU A 230 17.39 -6.21 5.06
C LEU A 230 17.59 -7.42 5.99
N LYS A 231 16.58 -7.76 6.80
CA LYS A 231 16.55 -8.98 7.64
C LYS A 231 15.93 -10.16 6.91
#